data_769bac536fbf5fcdb79702944092cd82
#
_entry.id   769bac536fbf5fcdb79702944092cd82
#
_cell.length_a   1.000
_cell.length_b   1.000
_cell.length_c   1.000
_cell.angle_alpha   90.00
_cell.angle_beta   90.00
_cell.angle_gamma   90.00
#
_symmetry.space_group_name_H-M   'P 1'
#
loop_
_entity.id
_entity.type
_entity.pdbx_description
1 polymer ?
#
loop_
_entity_poly.entity_id
_entity_poly.type
_entity_poly.pdbx_seq_one_letter_code
_entity_poly.pdbx_strand_id
1 'polypeptide(L)'
;MKMKKMLFATAAAALALLGPASAQDFPTRPVTMVIPFAAGGPQDTIGRIISQRMSELLGQQVVVENVGGAGGMTGSKRVADAKPDGYTMVLGSVGTHAQNQTLYKHPLYNVLTDFTPVAYLAITPI
;
A
#
# COMPACT_ATOMS: atom_id res chain seq x y z
N MET A 1 52.58 -18.19 8.87
CA MET A 1 51.46 -18.61 9.76
C MET A 1 50.75 -17.45 10.46
N LYS A 2 51.41 -16.34 10.77
CA LYS A 2 50.82 -15.17 11.43
C LYS A 2 49.86 -14.36 10.52
N MET A 3 50.16 -14.27 9.23
CA MET A 3 49.36 -13.47 8.27
C MET A 3 47.97 -14.09 7.99
N LYS A 4 47.85 -15.42 7.96
CA LYS A 4 46.56 -16.10 7.79
C LYS A 4 45.63 -15.92 9.02
N LYS A 5 46.22 -15.87 10.23
CA LYS A 5 45.45 -15.62 11.47
C LYS A 5 44.93 -14.18 11.55
N MET A 6 45.68 -13.21 11.01
CA MET A 6 45.25 -11.83 10.96
C MET A 6 44.10 -11.62 9.97
N LEU A 7 44.09 -12.28 8.81
CA LEU A 7 42.99 -12.23 7.84
C LEU A 7 41.68 -12.82 8.39
N PHE A 8 41.79 -13.90 9.16
CA PHE A 8 40.62 -14.50 9.80
C PHE A 8 40.04 -13.64 10.93
N ALA A 9 40.89 -12.94 11.66
CA ALA A 9 40.45 -12.05 12.73
C ALA A 9 39.72 -10.80 12.18
N THR A 10 40.21 -10.24 11.05
CA THR A 10 39.53 -9.11 10.38
C THR A 10 38.20 -9.52 9.75
N ALA A 11 38.11 -10.70 9.16
CA ALA A 11 36.85 -11.20 8.60
C ALA A 11 35.79 -11.47 9.69
N ALA A 12 36.20 -12.04 10.83
CA ALA A 12 35.30 -12.25 11.95
C ALA A 12 34.81 -10.94 12.60
N ALA A 13 35.66 -9.92 12.69
CA ALA A 13 35.29 -8.61 13.20
C ALA A 13 34.33 -7.87 12.25
N ALA A 14 34.46 -8.03 10.94
CA ALA A 14 33.54 -7.46 9.95
C ALA A 14 32.14 -8.12 10.01
N LEU A 15 32.06 -9.43 10.26
CA LEU A 15 30.78 -10.13 10.44
C LEU A 15 30.05 -9.73 11.74
N ALA A 16 30.79 -9.39 12.79
CA ALA A 16 30.20 -8.98 14.07
C ALA A 16 29.58 -7.57 14.03
N LEU A 17 29.91 -6.76 13.02
CA LEU A 17 29.33 -5.43 12.77
C LEU A 17 28.00 -5.49 12.00
N LEU A 18 27.63 -6.65 11.43
CA LEU A 18 26.29 -6.90 10.90
C LEU A 18 25.36 -7.19 12.09
N GLY A 19 24.91 -6.13 12.76
CA GLY A 19 23.87 -6.25 13.78
C GLY A 19 22.65 -7.00 13.21
N PRO A 20 21.81 -7.63 14.06
CA PRO A 20 20.59 -8.28 13.59
C PRO A 20 19.78 -7.27 12.81
N ALA A 21 19.50 -7.57 11.53
CA ALA A 21 18.53 -6.81 10.76
C ALA A 21 17.18 -7.00 11.45
N SER A 22 16.79 -6.04 12.29
CA SER A 22 15.48 -6.04 12.90
C SER A 22 14.49 -5.82 11.77
N ALA A 23 13.73 -6.83 11.42
CA ALA A 23 12.55 -6.68 10.59
C ALA A 23 11.67 -5.64 11.31
N GLN A 24 11.41 -4.51 10.66
CA GLN A 24 10.50 -3.51 11.24
C GLN A 24 9.14 -4.18 11.38
N ASP A 25 8.62 -4.18 12.61
CA ASP A 25 7.25 -4.60 12.86
C ASP A 25 6.31 -3.72 12.01
N PHE A 26 5.56 -4.33 11.12
CA PHE A 26 4.58 -3.64 10.30
C PHE A 26 3.21 -4.30 10.49
N PRO A 27 2.15 -3.49 10.69
CA PRO A 27 2.13 -2.03 10.91
C PRO A 27 2.33 -1.66 12.39
N THR A 28 3.04 -0.55 12.66
CA THR A 28 3.23 0.02 14.02
C THR A 28 2.26 1.16 14.33
N ARG A 29 1.47 1.59 13.35
CA ARG A 29 0.49 2.67 13.43
C ARG A 29 -0.70 2.37 12.52
N PRO A 30 -1.82 3.09 12.66
CA PRO A 30 -2.98 2.90 11.81
C PRO A 30 -2.65 3.02 10.31
N VAL A 31 -3.32 2.18 9.52
CA VAL A 31 -3.24 2.17 8.06
C VAL A 31 -4.47 2.89 7.51
N THR A 32 -4.31 3.68 6.47
CA THR A 32 -5.41 4.39 5.81
C THR A 32 -5.84 3.65 4.53
N MET A 33 -7.12 3.34 4.42
CA MET A 33 -7.73 2.84 3.19
C MET A 33 -8.56 3.95 2.56
N VAL A 34 -8.12 4.49 1.44
CA VAL A 34 -8.87 5.48 0.67
C VAL A 34 -9.87 4.78 -0.23
N ILE A 35 -11.14 5.15 -0.09
CA ILE A 35 -12.21 4.73 -0.99
C ILE A 35 -12.52 5.92 -1.90
N PRO A 36 -12.25 5.81 -3.22
CA PRO A 36 -12.33 6.94 -4.15
C PRO A 36 -13.77 7.30 -4.56
N PHE A 37 -14.73 7.05 -3.66
CA PHE A 37 -16.16 7.31 -3.86
C PHE A 37 -16.82 7.77 -2.56
N ALA A 38 -18.04 8.30 -2.67
CA ALA A 38 -18.81 8.79 -1.54
C ALA A 38 -19.13 7.65 -0.52
N ALA A 39 -19.20 8.03 0.76
CA ALA A 39 -19.62 7.13 1.81
C ALA A 39 -21.05 6.62 1.59
N GLY A 40 -21.32 5.39 2.03
CA GLY A 40 -22.63 4.72 1.89
C GLY A 40 -22.84 4.04 0.54
N GLY A 41 -21.93 4.15 -0.40
CA GLY A 41 -21.97 3.43 -1.67
C GLY A 41 -21.50 1.96 -1.55
N PRO A 42 -21.69 1.15 -2.62
CA PRO A 42 -21.32 -0.27 -2.61
C PRO A 42 -19.83 -0.48 -2.28
N GLN A 43 -18.96 0.38 -2.79
CA GLN A 43 -17.52 0.29 -2.55
C GLN A 43 -17.15 0.66 -1.12
N ASP A 44 -17.86 1.61 -0.51
CA ASP A 44 -17.69 1.96 0.90
C ASP A 44 -18.10 0.79 1.82
N THR A 45 -19.22 0.14 1.53
CA THR A 45 -19.69 -1.03 2.27
C THR A 45 -18.64 -2.15 2.25
N ILE A 46 -18.15 -2.51 1.06
CA ILE A 46 -17.12 -3.55 0.90
C ILE A 46 -15.82 -3.13 1.61
N GLY A 47 -15.40 -1.87 1.43
CA GLY A 47 -14.18 -1.35 2.04
C GLY A 47 -14.22 -1.40 3.56
N ARG A 48 -15.35 -1.09 4.20
CA ARG A 48 -15.51 -1.16 5.66
C ARG A 48 -15.45 -2.58 6.18
N ILE A 49 -16.08 -3.55 5.50
CA ILE A 49 -16.03 -4.96 5.87
C ILE A 49 -14.57 -5.47 5.82
N ILE A 50 -13.86 -5.13 4.75
CA ILE A 50 -12.46 -5.53 4.58
C ILE A 50 -11.58 -4.85 5.62
N SER A 51 -11.74 -3.54 5.83
CA SER A 51 -10.96 -2.77 6.80
C SER A 51 -11.11 -3.29 8.22
N GLN A 52 -12.32 -3.70 8.60
CA GLN A 52 -12.56 -4.31 9.90
C GLN A 52 -11.73 -5.60 10.05
N ARG A 53 -11.82 -6.50 9.07
CA ARG A 53 -11.09 -7.77 9.11
C ARG A 53 -9.58 -7.57 9.05
N MET A 54 -9.11 -6.62 8.25
CA MET A 54 -7.70 -6.25 8.21
C MET A 54 -7.21 -5.73 9.55
N SER A 55 -8.00 -4.89 10.23
CA SER A 55 -7.64 -4.36 11.55
C SER A 55 -7.43 -5.47 12.58
N GLU A 56 -8.29 -6.48 12.58
CA GLU A 56 -8.16 -7.65 13.45
C GLU A 56 -6.87 -8.44 13.17
N LEU A 57 -6.56 -8.67 11.91
CA LEU A 57 -5.40 -9.46 11.49
C LEU A 57 -4.07 -8.73 11.66
N LEU A 58 -4.07 -7.41 11.43
CA LEU A 58 -2.87 -6.59 11.49
C LEU A 58 -2.55 -6.09 12.91
N GLY A 59 -3.50 -6.20 13.85
CA GLY A 59 -3.34 -5.66 15.19
C GLY A 59 -3.28 -4.13 15.24
N GLN A 60 -3.59 -3.45 14.13
CA GLN A 60 -3.64 -2.00 13.98
C GLN A 60 -4.89 -1.59 13.23
N GLN A 61 -5.43 -0.44 13.57
CA GLN A 61 -6.64 0.05 12.92
C GLN A 61 -6.44 0.35 11.44
N VAL A 62 -7.34 -0.12 10.59
CA VAL A 62 -7.45 0.32 9.19
C VAL A 62 -8.57 1.35 9.09
N VAL A 63 -8.19 2.61 8.91
CA VAL A 63 -9.12 3.75 8.85
C VAL A 63 -9.59 3.95 7.42
N VAL A 64 -10.91 3.98 7.24
CA VAL A 64 -11.51 4.25 5.93
C VAL A 64 -11.69 5.75 5.73
N GLU A 65 -11.17 6.26 4.62
CA GLU A 65 -11.38 7.63 4.16
C GLU A 65 -12.09 7.65 2.80
N ASN A 66 -13.22 8.32 2.72
CA ASN A 66 -13.94 8.51 1.46
C ASN A 66 -13.48 9.80 0.76
N VAL A 67 -12.87 9.67 -0.40
CA VAL A 67 -12.37 10.81 -1.20
C VAL A 67 -12.90 10.69 -2.63
N GLY A 68 -14.12 11.16 -2.85
CA GLY A 68 -14.77 11.16 -4.16
C GLY A 68 -14.28 12.29 -5.07
N GLY A 69 -14.71 12.24 -6.33
CA GLY A 69 -14.49 13.28 -7.34
C GLY A 69 -13.81 12.76 -8.61
N ALA A 70 -14.14 13.38 -9.74
CA ALA A 70 -13.59 13.09 -11.06
C ALA A 70 -13.58 11.59 -11.41
N GLY A 71 -14.70 10.89 -11.21
CA GLY A 71 -14.77 9.44 -11.47
C GLY A 71 -13.87 8.59 -10.57
N GLY A 72 -13.57 9.07 -9.37
CA GLY A 72 -12.66 8.41 -8.42
C GLY A 72 -11.18 8.77 -8.60
N MET A 73 -10.85 9.62 -9.57
CA MET A 73 -9.45 10.01 -9.80
C MET A 73 -8.88 10.83 -8.63
N THR A 74 -9.68 11.66 -7.98
CA THR A 74 -9.22 12.49 -6.86
C THR A 74 -8.69 11.64 -5.71
N GLY A 75 -9.45 10.65 -5.28
CA GLY A 75 -9.04 9.74 -4.21
C GLY A 75 -7.86 8.86 -4.60
N SER A 76 -7.86 8.33 -5.82
CA SER A 76 -6.74 7.54 -6.34
C SER A 76 -5.45 8.35 -6.43
N LYS A 77 -5.52 9.60 -6.91
CA LYS A 77 -4.37 10.52 -6.98
C LYS A 77 -3.78 10.78 -5.60
N ARG A 78 -4.61 10.98 -4.59
CA ARG A 78 -4.14 11.16 -3.20
C ARG A 78 -3.26 10.01 -2.74
N VAL A 79 -3.60 8.77 -3.12
CA VAL A 79 -2.79 7.60 -2.76
C VAL A 79 -1.53 7.52 -3.63
N ALA A 80 -1.62 7.83 -4.91
CA ALA A 80 -0.46 7.90 -5.80
C ALA A 80 0.60 8.90 -5.30
N ASP A 81 0.17 9.99 -4.67
CA ASP A 81 1.07 11.02 -4.10
C ASP A 81 1.54 10.69 -2.67
N ALA A 82 0.98 9.67 -2.04
CA ALA A 82 1.36 9.29 -0.68
C ALA A 82 2.75 8.65 -0.63
N LYS A 83 3.36 8.64 0.55
CA LYS A 83 4.62 7.91 0.74
C LYS A 83 4.41 6.42 0.48
N PRO A 84 5.31 5.76 -0.27
CA PRO A 84 5.20 4.33 -0.57
C PRO A 84 5.69 3.46 0.61
N ASP A 85 5.15 3.71 1.80
CA ASP A 85 5.53 3.04 3.05
C ASP A 85 4.54 1.96 3.51
N GLY A 86 3.51 1.68 2.69
CA GLY A 86 2.48 0.68 2.97
C GLY A 86 1.35 1.15 3.88
N TYR A 87 1.40 2.37 4.42
CA TYR A 87 0.38 2.87 5.35
C TYR A 87 -0.80 3.58 4.67
N THR A 88 -0.74 3.77 3.37
CA THR A 88 -1.85 4.36 2.60
C THR A 88 -2.14 3.49 1.39
N MET A 89 -3.36 3.01 1.28
CA MET A 89 -3.81 2.17 0.18
C MET A 89 -5.11 2.69 -0.42
N VAL A 90 -5.42 2.31 -1.64
CA VAL A 90 -6.67 2.64 -2.31
C VAL A 90 -7.48 1.36 -2.58
N LEU A 91 -8.77 1.42 -2.33
CA LEU A 91 -9.70 0.42 -2.83
C LEU A 91 -10.06 0.76 -4.27
N GLY A 92 -9.23 0.28 -5.20
CA GLY A 92 -9.41 0.51 -6.63
C GLY A 92 -10.58 -0.26 -7.23
N SER A 93 -11.00 0.17 -8.40
CA SER A 93 -12.01 -0.50 -9.23
C SER A 93 -11.59 -0.49 -10.70
N VAL A 94 -12.30 -1.23 -11.53
CA VAL A 94 -12.11 -1.18 -13.00
C VAL A 94 -12.22 0.26 -13.51
N GLY A 95 -13.16 1.05 -12.98
CA GLY A 95 -13.30 2.46 -13.34
C GLY A 95 -12.04 3.26 -13.06
N THR A 96 -11.53 3.20 -11.84
CA THR A 96 -10.37 4.00 -11.43
C THR A 96 -9.03 3.49 -11.95
N HIS A 97 -8.84 2.17 -12.06
CA HIS A 97 -7.54 1.57 -12.38
C HIS A 97 -7.44 0.94 -13.79
N ALA A 98 -8.50 1.05 -14.61
CA ALA A 98 -8.44 0.67 -16.02
C ALA A 98 -9.09 1.73 -16.92
N GLN A 99 -10.39 2.01 -16.73
CA GLN A 99 -11.16 2.85 -17.65
C GLN A 99 -10.72 4.30 -17.65
N ASN A 100 -10.41 4.89 -16.49
CA ASN A 100 -10.05 6.31 -16.39
C ASN A 100 -8.78 6.66 -17.18
N GLN A 101 -7.87 5.72 -17.37
CA GLN A 101 -6.67 5.93 -18.20
C GLN A 101 -7.00 6.21 -19.67
N THR A 102 -8.14 5.71 -20.14
CA THR A 102 -8.58 5.86 -21.54
C THR A 102 -9.70 6.88 -21.70
N LEU A 103 -10.59 6.98 -20.69
CA LEU A 103 -11.75 7.87 -20.77
C LEU A 103 -11.39 9.34 -20.58
N TYR A 104 -10.38 9.64 -19.79
CA TYR A 104 -9.97 11.01 -19.52
C TYR A 104 -8.77 11.42 -20.38
N LYS A 105 -8.88 12.60 -20.98
CA LYS A 105 -7.82 13.16 -21.83
C LYS A 105 -6.53 13.44 -21.06
N HIS A 106 -6.66 13.73 -19.77
CA HIS A 106 -5.56 14.00 -18.85
C HIS A 106 -5.83 13.26 -17.54
N PRO A 107 -5.50 11.96 -17.46
CA PRO A 107 -5.64 11.21 -16.20
C PRO A 107 -4.69 11.79 -15.14
N LEU A 108 -5.13 11.83 -13.88
CA LEU A 108 -4.38 12.45 -12.79
C LEU A 108 -3.21 11.59 -12.30
N TYR A 109 -3.15 10.32 -12.68
CA TYR A 109 -2.12 9.35 -12.30
C TYR A 109 -1.93 8.33 -13.41
N ASN A 110 -0.85 7.59 -13.35
CA ASN A 110 -0.58 6.44 -14.21
C ASN A 110 -0.70 5.15 -13.39
N VAL A 111 -1.65 4.28 -13.73
CA VAL A 111 -1.92 3.05 -12.98
C VAL A 111 -0.72 2.09 -12.98
N LEU A 112 0.06 2.07 -14.05
CA LEU A 112 1.17 1.13 -14.19
C LEU A 112 2.42 1.52 -13.38
N THR A 113 2.60 2.82 -13.12
CA THR A 113 3.81 3.34 -12.49
C THR A 113 3.61 3.86 -11.08
N ASP A 114 2.39 4.33 -10.76
CA ASP A 114 2.14 5.08 -9.52
C ASP A 114 1.55 4.20 -8.40
N PHE A 115 1.24 2.93 -8.70
CA PHE A 115 0.67 2.00 -7.74
C PHE A 115 1.38 0.65 -7.74
N THR A 116 1.49 0.05 -6.57
CA THR A 116 1.88 -1.34 -6.41
C THR A 116 0.64 -2.16 -6.03
N PRO A 117 0.22 -3.15 -6.85
CA PRO A 117 -0.90 -4.01 -6.52
C PRO A 117 -0.64 -4.83 -5.25
N VAL A 118 -1.62 -4.87 -4.35
CA VAL A 118 -1.53 -5.64 -3.09
C VAL A 118 -2.32 -6.93 -3.19
N ALA A 119 -3.60 -6.84 -3.54
CA ALA A 119 -4.48 -7.99 -3.63
C ALA A 119 -5.65 -7.72 -4.58
N TYR A 120 -6.18 -8.80 -5.12
CA TYR A 120 -7.42 -8.81 -5.88
C TYR A 120 -8.56 -9.26 -4.95
N LEU A 121 -9.58 -8.43 -4.77
CA LEU A 121 -10.60 -8.63 -3.75
C LEU A 121 -11.89 -9.28 -4.29
N ALA A 122 -12.36 -8.85 -5.44
CA ALA A 122 -13.62 -9.35 -6.01
C ALA A 122 -13.74 -9.07 -7.51
N ILE A 123 -14.55 -9.89 -8.19
CA ILE A 123 -15.06 -9.61 -9.54
C ILE A 123 -16.49 -9.08 -9.39
N THR A 124 -16.76 -7.92 -9.99
CA THR A 124 -18.13 -7.48 -10.22
C THR A 124 -18.49 -7.88 -11.65
N PRO A 125 -19.41 -8.84 -11.86
CA PRO A 125 -19.88 -9.14 -13.21
C PRO A 125 -20.55 -7.91 -13.81
N ILE A 126 -20.28 -7.65 -15.06
CA ILE A 126 -20.85 -6.55 -15.85
C ILE A 126 -22.14 -7.08 -16.47
#